data_40fc4d3ffdc796bdb38a0073bd37eab8
#
_entry.id   40fc4d3ffdc796bdb38a0073bd37eab8
#
_cell.length_a   1.000
_cell.length_b   1.000
_cell.length_c   1.000
_cell.angle_alpha   90.00
_cell.angle_beta   90.00
_cell.angle_gamma   90.00
#
_symmetry.space_group_name_H-M   'P 1'
#
loop_
_entity.id
_entity.type
_entity.pdbx_description
1 polymer ?
#
loop_
_entity_poly.entity_id
_entity_poly.type
_entity_poly.pdbx_seq_one_letter_code
_entity_poly.pdbx_strand_id
1 'polypeptide(L)' 'AAPAKAIIKQHSKDFGGTLNDAECMKLAGLARNTYYKYKRELKEEQ' A
#
# COMPACT_ATOMS: atom_id res chain seq x y z
N ALA A 1 14.78 -1.78 6.75
CA ALA A 1 13.36 -1.47 6.79
C ALA A 1 12.71 -1.70 5.42
N ALA A 2 11.52 -2.24 5.40
CA ALA A 2 10.83 -2.50 4.14
C ALA A 2 10.38 -1.17 3.50
N PRO A 3 10.48 -1.04 2.18
CA PRO A 3 9.95 0.14 1.51
C PRO A 3 8.42 0.20 1.65
N ALA A 4 7.90 1.43 1.67
CA ALA A 4 6.46 1.64 1.83
C ALA A 4 5.63 0.87 0.80
N LYS A 5 6.15 0.78 -0.41
CA LYS A 5 5.49 0.05 -1.49
C LYS A 5 5.32 -1.44 -1.15
N ALA A 6 6.34 -2.04 -0.55
CA ALA A 6 6.27 -3.43 -0.12
C ALA A 6 5.25 -3.63 1.01
N ILE A 7 5.12 -2.66 1.90
CA ILE A 7 4.13 -2.70 2.97
C ILE A 7 2.72 -2.74 2.38
N ILE A 8 2.46 -1.89 1.40
CA ILE A 8 1.16 -1.87 0.72
C ILE A 8 0.87 -3.23 0.07
N LYS A 9 1.83 -3.75 -0.67
CA LYS A 9 1.67 -5.02 -1.38
C LYS A 9 1.40 -6.18 -0.42
N GLN A 10 2.02 -6.14 0.76
CA GLN A 10 1.93 -7.22 1.73
C GLN A 10 0.66 -7.16 2.55
N HIS A 11 0.17 -5.97 2.88
CA HIS A 11 -0.91 -5.79 3.85
C HIS A 11 -2.23 -5.32 3.26
N SER A 12 -2.24 -4.70 2.10
CA SER A 12 -3.47 -4.18 1.50
C SER A 12 -4.40 -5.30 1.06
N LYS A 13 -5.68 -5.13 1.31
CA LYS A 13 -6.71 -6.08 0.87
C LYS A 13 -6.69 -6.29 -0.63
N ASP A 14 -6.36 -5.25 -1.39
CA ASP A 14 -6.31 -5.34 -2.85
C ASP A 14 -5.21 -6.26 -3.34
N PHE A 15 -4.25 -6.57 -2.50
CA PHE A 15 -3.12 -7.43 -2.83
C PHE A 15 -3.05 -8.67 -1.94
N GLY A 16 -4.19 -9.08 -1.41
CA GLY A 16 -4.27 -10.30 -0.62
C GLY A 16 -4.03 -10.13 0.87
N GLY A 17 -3.87 -8.91 1.33
CA GLY A 17 -3.71 -8.63 2.75
C GLY A 17 -5.04 -8.48 3.48
N THR A 18 -4.99 -7.97 4.69
CA THR A 18 -6.16 -7.82 5.55
C THR A 18 -6.50 -6.38 5.92
N LEU A 19 -5.64 -5.43 5.60
CA LEU A 19 -5.82 -4.03 5.98
C LEU A 19 -6.56 -3.25 4.90
N ASN A 20 -7.48 -2.38 5.34
CA ASN A 20 -8.13 -1.46 4.41
C ASN A 20 -7.17 -0.32 4.07
N ASP A 21 -7.58 0.57 3.15
CA ASP A 21 -6.71 1.65 2.69
C ASP A 21 -6.27 2.57 3.82
N ALA A 22 -7.18 2.92 4.71
CA ALA A 22 -6.86 3.83 5.82
C ALA A 22 -5.81 3.22 6.75
N GLU A 23 -5.98 1.96 7.10
CA GLU A 23 -5.05 1.27 7.99
C GLU A 23 -3.71 1.02 7.33
N CYS A 24 -3.72 0.62 6.06
CA CYS A 24 -2.51 0.35 5.31
C CYS A 24 -1.70 1.63 5.12
N MET A 25 -2.36 2.73 4.80
CA MET A 25 -1.74 4.04 4.66
C MET A 25 -1.05 4.46 5.97
N LYS A 26 -1.71 4.23 7.08
CA LYS A 26 -1.19 4.56 8.41
C LYS A 26 0.02 3.71 8.75
N LEU A 27 -0.06 2.43 8.46
CA LEU A 27 1.05 1.50 8.71
C LEU A 27 2.27 1.87 7.86
N ALA A 28 2.06 2.23 6.61
CA ALA A 28 3.14 2.62 5.71
C ALA A 28 3.68 4.02 6.00
N GLY A 29 2.93 4.83 6.74
CA GLY A 29 3.35 6.18 7.06
C GLY A 29 3.34 7.12 5.86
N LEU A 30 2.43 6.91 4.93
CA LEU A 30 2.35 7.68 3.70
C LEU A 30 1.21 8.69 3.71
N ALA A 31 1.40 9.81 3.01
CA ALA A 31 0.32 10.73 2.73
C ALA A 31 -0.64 10.06 1.73
N ARG A 32 -1.88 10.52 1.71
CA ARG A 32 -2.91 9.94 0.86
C ARG A 32 -2.50 9.89 -0.61
N ASN A 33 -1.98 11.00 -1.13
CA ASN A 33 -1.57 11.06 -2.54
C ASN A 33 -0.48 10.06 -2.85
N THR A 34 0.52 9.96 -1.97
CA THR A 34 1.64 9.04 -2.15
C THR A 34 1.18 7.60 -2.06
N TYR A 35 0.28 7.31 -1.12
CA TYR A 35 -0.27 5.97 -0.96
C TYR A 35 -0.96 5.48 -2.25
N TYR A 36 -1.84 6.29 -2.80
CA TYR A 36 -2.56 5.90 -4.01
C TYR A 36 -1.64 5.83 -5.23
N LYS A 37 -0.60 6.65 -5.27
CA LYS A 37 0.38 6.59 -6.33
C LYS A 37 1.09 5.23 -6.32
N TYR A 38 1.56 4.81 -5.16
CA TYR A 38 2.24 3.52 -5.03
C TYR A 38 1.30 2.35 -5.29
N LYS A 39 0.07 2.46 -4.82
CA LYS A 39 -0.94 1.43 -5.05
C LYS A 39 -1.21 1.25 -6.54
N ARG A 40 -1.29 2.35 -7.27
CA ARG A 40 -1.47 2.32 -8.72
C ARG A 40 -0.28 1.65 -9.41
N GLU A 41 0.93 1.99 -9.00
CA GLU A 41 2.13 1.37 -9.56
C GLU A 41 2.15 -0.13 -9.32
N LEU A 42 1.75 -0.56 -8.14
CA LEU A 42 1.69 -1.99 -7.83
C LEU A 42 0.67 -2.73 -8.69
N LYS A 43 -0.46 -2.10 -8.97
CA LYS A 43 -1.47 -2.70 -9.85
C LYS A 43 -0.95 -2.83 -11.28
N GLU A 44 -0.16 -1.87 -11.72
CA GLU A 44 0.43 -1.92 -13.06
C GLU A 44 1.51 -2.98 -13.19
N GLU A 45 2.17 -3.32 -12.10
CA GLU A 45 3.21 -4.35 -12.08
C GLU A 45 2.62 -5.76 -12.10
N GLN A 46 1.37 -5.89 -11.75
CA GLN A 46 0.67 -7.16 -11.79
C GLN A 46 -0.03 -7.31 -13.15
#